data_712624aab83f804b8379b57a4deeb9f1
#
_entry.id   712624aab83f804b8379b57a4deeb9f1
#
_cell.length_a   1.000
_cell.length_b   1.000
_cell.length_c   1.000
_cell.angle_alpha   90.00
_cell.angle_beta   90.00
_cell.angle_gamma   90.00
#
_symmetry.space_group_name_H-M   'P 1'
#
loop_
_entity.id
_entity.type
_entity.pdbx_description
1 polymer ?
#
loop_
_entity_poly.entity_id
_entity_poly.type
_entity_poly.pdbx_seq_one_letter_code
_entity_poly.pdbx_strand_id
1 'polypeptide(L)'
;MPLYLYVAATTQVVSAVIVVERQEEGYALPVYYISEVLSETKTRYPQIQKLLYAVVLARRKLRHYFEAHPVTVVTSFPLGEIVRNKEAEGRIAKWSVELMEETLTYAPRKAIKSQVLADFIAEWTDTQLPPPQIQAECWAMYFDGSVMKTGAGAGLLFISPLGDHMRYVIRLHFPASNNMAEYEVTLNSSLT
;
A
#
# COMPACT_ATOMS: atom_id res chain seq x y z
N MET A 1 8.07 15.12 -16.22
CA MET A 1 9.07 14.70 -15.23
C MET A 1 9.05 13.17 -15.19
N PRO A 2 10.16 12.46 -15.42
CA PRO A 2 10.15 11.00 -15.43
C PRO A 2 9.94 10.45 -14.03
N LEU A 3 9.14 9.38 -13.93
CA LEU A 3 8.89 8.66 -12.70
C LEU A 3 9.61 7.30 -12.71
N TYR A 4 10.11 6.89 -11.57
CA TYR A 4 10.71 5.57 -11.37
C TYR A 4 9.82 4.73 -10.47
N LEU A 5 9.50 3.52 -10.92
CA LEU A 5 8.73 2.55 -10.16
C LEU A 5 9.64 1.43 -9.68
N TYR A 6 9.94 1.40 -8.41
CA TYR A 6 10.66 0.30 -7.75
C TYR A 6 9.65 -0.73 -7.27
N VAL A 7 9.93 -2.00 -7.55
CA VAL A 7 9.06 -3.12 -7.18
C VAL A 7 9.82 -4.18 -6.40
N ALA A 8 9.15 -4.74 -5.42
CA ALA A 8 9.65 -5.86 -4.63
C ALA A 8 8.52 -6.87 -4.39
N ALA A 9 8.89 -8.13 -4.21
CA ALA A 9 7.96 -9.19 -3.87
C ALA A 9 8.62 -10.24 -2.98
N THR A 10 7.91 -10.62 -1.92
CA THR A 10 8.24 -11.73 -1.05
C THR A 10 7.33 -12.93 -1.35
N THR A 11 7.36 -13.94 -0.51
CA THR A 11 6.43 -15.07 -0.59
C THR A 11 4.98 -14.64 -0.41
N GLN A 12 4.72 -13.63 0.42
CA GLN A 12 3.40 -13.24 0.90
C GLN A 12 2.95 -11.84 0.47
N VAL A 13 3.88 -10.97 0.12
CA VAL A 13 3.60 -9.54 -0.10
C VAL A 13 4.23 -9.05 -1.39
N VAL A 14 3.56 -8.14 -2.07
CA VAL A 14 4.14 -7.33 -3.13
C VAL A 14 4.11 -5.86 -2.72
N SER A 15 5.16 -5.13 -3.09
CA SER A 15 5.22 -3.69 -2.87
C SER A 15 5.76 -2.94 -4.08
N ALA A 16 5.37 -1.68 -4.18
CA ALA A 16 5.83 -0.78 -5.21
C ALA A 16 6.00 0.63 -4.64
N VAL A 17 7.02 1.34 -5.10
CA VAL A 17 7.29 2.73 -4.71
C VAL A 17 7.46 3.57 -5.96
N ILE A 18 6.69 4.65 -6.09
CA ILE A 18 6.93 5.67 -7.10
C ILE A 18 7.90 6.71 -6.54
N VAL A 19 8.92 7.00 -7.33
CA VAL A 19 10.00 7.92 -7.00
C VAL A 19 10.16 8.94 -8.10
N VAL A 20 10.39 10.19 -7.72
CA VAL A 20 10.79 11.29 -8.60
C VAL A 20 12.26 11.57 -8.39
N GLU A 21 13.04 11.60 -9.47
CA GLU A 21 14.43 12.00 -9.44
C GLU A 21 14.52 13.52 -9.75
N ARG A 22 14.97 14.31 -8.77
CA ARG A 22 15.31 15.72 -8.99
C ARG A 22 16.75 15.81 -9.48
N GLN A 23 16.91 16.15 -10.74
CA GLN A 23 18.23 16.21 -11.40
C GLN A 23 19.20 17.23 -10.78
N GLU A 24 18.68 18.28 -10.15
CA GLU A 24 19.53 19.35 -9.58
C GLU A 24 20.17 19.00 -8.24
N GLU A 25 19.66 18.03 -7.51
CA GLU A 25 20.11 17.70 -6.13
C GLU A 25 20.58 16.25 -5.97
N GLY A 26 20.46 15.42 -7.00
CA GLY A 26 20.86 14.00 -6.95
C GLY A 26 20.06 13.16 -5.96
N TYR A 27 18.92 13.66 -5.47
CA TYR A 27 18.06 12.96 -4.54
C TYR A 27 16.85 12.34 -5.24
N ALA A 28 16.62 11.06 -4.94
CA ALA A 28 15.41 10.36 -5.32
C ALA A 28 14.36 10.52 -4.20
N LEU A 29 13.25 11.19 -4.49
CA LEU A 29 12.17 11.44 -3.52
C LEU A 29 11.03 10.46 -3.76
N PRO A 30 10.69 9.63 -2.77
CA PRO A 30 9.51 8.77 -2.86
C PRO A 30 8.24 9.63 -2.82
N VAL A 31 7.34 9.36 -3.76
CA VAL A 31 6.07 10.07 -3.91
C VAL A 31 4.91 9.25 -3.35
N TYR A 32 4.94 7.94 -3.61
CA TYR A 32 3.85 7.07 -3.19
C TYR A 32 4.33 5.63 -2.98
N TYR A 33 3.75 4.99 -1.96
CA TYR A 33 4.03 3.61 -1.59
C TYR A 33 2.77 2.77 -1.74
N ILE A 34 2.92 1.57 -2.28
CA ILE A 34 1.85 0.57 -2.37
C ILE A 34 2.37 -0.74 -1.81
N SER A 35 1.56 -1.38 -1.00
CA SER A 35 1.80 -2.73 -0.51
C SER A 35 0.49 -3.52 -0.57
N GLU A 36 0.58 -4.82 -0.87
CA GLU A 36 -0.55 -5.73 -0.86
C GLU A 36 -0.13 -7.10 -0.36
N VAL A 37 -0.83 -7.61 0.64
CA VAL A 37 -0.71 -9.00 1.08
C VAL A 37 -1.37 -9.88 0.02
N LEU A 38 -0.64 -10.88 -0.46
CA LEU A 38 -1.10 -11.77 -1.50
C LEU A 38 -2.14 -12.76 -0.96
N SER A 39 -3.25 -12.92 -1.67
CA SER A 39 -4.20 -13.98 -1.38
C SER A 39 -3.53 -15.35 -1.56
N GLU A 40 -4.06 -16.39 -0.95
CA GLU A 40 -3.53 -17.76 -1.01
C GLU A 40 -3.23 -18.23 -2.44
N THR A 41 -4.08 -17.87 -3.39
CA THR A 41 -3.87 -18.19 -4.81
C THR A 41 -2.70 -17.41 -5.43
N LYS A 42 -2.48 -16.17 -5.02
CA LYS A 42 -1.40 -15.32 -5.54
C LYS A 42 -0.04 -15.64 -4.90
N THR A 43 -0.02 -16.18 -3.68
CA THR A 43 1.23 -16.62 -3.04
C THR A 43 1.95 -17.71 -3.84
N ARG A 44 1.20 -18.50 -4.60
CA ARG A 44 1.72 -19.58 -5.48
C ARG A 44 2.30 -19.07 -6.80
N TYR A 45 2.23 -17.76 -7.08
CA TYR A 45 2.82 -17.22 -8.30
C TYR A 45 4.35 -17.31 -8.24
N PRO A 46 5.02 -17.66 -9.36
CA PRO A 46 6.46 -17.51 -9.48
C PRO A 46 6.88 -16.07 -9.20
N GLN A 47 8.09 -15.87 -8.69
CA GLN A 47 8.63 -14.56 -8.29
C GLN A 47 8.44 -13.49 -9.38
N ILE A 48 8.72 -13.85 -10.61
CA ILE A 48 8.60 -12.95 -11.75
C ILE A 48 7.14 -12.50 -12.01
N GLN A 49 6.17 -13.39 -11.79
CA GLN A 49 4.75 -13.04 -11.88
C GLN A 49 4.30 -12.16 -10.73
N LYS A 50 4.84 -12.34 -9.52
CA LYS A 50 4.57 -11.46 -8.38
C LYS A 50 5.08 -10.05 -8.65
N LEU A 51 6.29 -9.92 -9.19
CA LEU A 51 6.86 -8.61 -9.55
C LEU A 51 6.05 -7.93 -10.68
N LEU A 52 5.67 -8.68 -11.71
CA LEU A 52 4.80 -8.14 -12.76
C LEU A 52 3.44 -7.73 -12.20
N TYR A 53 2.88 -8.50 -11.26
CA TYR A 53 1.66 -8.14 -10.56
C TYR A 53 1.81 -6.85 -9.76
N ALA A 54 2.97 -6.61 -9.13
CA ALA A 54 3.24 -5.35 -8.42
C ALA A 54 3.20 -4.15 -9.37
N VAL A 55 3.70 -4.28 -10.60
CA VAL A 55 3.60 -3.23 -11.65
C VAL A 55 2.14 -2.99 -12.03
N VAL A 56 1.39 -4.05 -12.29
CA VAL A 56 -0.05 -3.96 -12.64
C VAL A 56 -0.85 -3.32 -11.49
N LEU A 57 -0.56 -3.72 -10.25
CA LEU A 57 -1.19 -3.15 -9.06
C LEU A 57 -0.91 -1.65 -8.93
N ALA A 58 0.35 -1.23 -9.15
CA ALA A 58 0.74 0.17 -9.13
C ALA A 58 -0.01 0.95 -10.23
N ARG A 59 -0.04 0.44 -11.46
CA ARG A 59 -0.78 1.05 -12.57
C ARG A 59 -2.26 1.23 -12.24
N ARG A 60 -2.92 0.22 -11.69
CA ARG A 60 -4.35 0.27 -11.35
C ARG A 60 -4.66 1.27 -10.24
N LYS A 61 -3.84 1.30 -9.18
CA LYS A 61 -4.05 2.19 -8.04
C LYS A 61 -3.60 3.63 -8.30
N LEU A 62 -2.62 3.83 -9.16
CA LEU A 62 -1.99 5.13 -9.43
C LEU A 62 -2.11 5.54 -10.89
N ARG A 63 -3.22 5.18 -11.54
CA ARG A 63 -3.48 5.39 -12.96
C ARG A 63 -3.13 6.80 -13.42
N HIS A 64 -3.51 7.82 -12.68
CA HIS A 64 -3.25 9.21 -13.02
C HIS A 64 -1.76 9.58 -13.12
N TYR A 65 -0.87 8.88 -12.41
CA TYR A 65 0.59 9.08 -12.56
C TYR A 65 1.10 8.45 -13.85
N PHE A 66 0.59 7.28 -14.22
CA PHE A 66 1.00 6.57 -15.43
C PHE A 66 0.50 7.27 -16.70
N GLU A 67 -0.70 7.86 -16.67
CA GLU A 67 -1.26 8.63 -17.80
C GLU A 67 -0.55 9.98 -17.98
N ALA A 68 -0.12 10.62 -16.88
CA ALA A 68 0.49 11.95 -16.95
C ALA A 68 2.00 11.94 -17.19
N HIS A 69 2.69 10.83 -16.92
CA HIS A 69 4.15 10.79 -16.92
C HIS A 69 4.69 9.47 -17.50
N PRO A 70 5.85 9.50 -18.21
CA PRO A 70 6.57 8.29 -18.56
C PRO A 70 7.11 7.63 -17.28
N VAL A 71 6.88 6.33 -17.14
CA VAL A 71 7.28 5.55 -15.96
C VAL A 71 8.39 4.57 -16.34
N THR A 72 9.49 4.59 -15.58
CA THR A 72 10.57 3.61 -15.69
C THR A 72 10.46 2.59 -14.57
N VAL A 73 10.17 1.34 -14.91
CA VAL A 73 10.14 0.22 -13.95
C VAL A 73 11.57 -0.23 -13.68
N VAL A 74 12.01 -0.15 -12.42
CA VAL A 74 13.35 -0.51 -12.00
C VAL A 74 13.33 -1.88 -11.33
N THR A 75 14.00 -2.85 -11.95
CA THR A 75 13.99 -4.24 -11.49
C THR A 75 15.23 -5.00 -11.95
N SER A 76 15.65 -6.01 -11.19
CA SER A 76 16.72 -6.94 -11.58
C SER A 76 16.22 -8.09 -12.47
N PHE A 77 14.90 -8.19 -12.68
CA PHE A 77 14.27 -9.24 -13.47
C PHE A 77 13.93 -8.73 -14.88
N PRO A 78 13.94 -9.59 -15.90
CA PRO A 78 13.68 -9.21 -17.29
C PRO A 78 12.18 -8.98 -17.57
N LEU A 79 11.51 -8.13 -16.76
CA LEU A 79 10.07 -7.87 -16.91
C LEU A 79 9.73 -7.27 -18.27
N GLY A 80 10.60 -6.44 -18.84
CA GLY A 80 10.40 -5.83 -20.14
C GLY A 80 10.35 -6.86 -21.29
N GLU A 81 11.14 -7.91 -21.21
CA GLU A 81 11.12 -9.02 -22.19
C GLU A 81 9.82 -9.81 -22.09
N ILE A 82 9.38 -10.07 -20.86
CA ILE A 82 8.15 -10.84 -20.60
C ILE A 82 6.92 -10.09 -21.08
N VAL A 83 6.84 -8.78 -20.81
CA VAL A 83 5.72 -7.94 -21.28
C VAL A 83 5.66 -7.86 -22.80
N ARG A 84 6.80 -7.86 -23.47
CA ARG A 84 6.88 -7.80 -24.95
C ARG A 84 6.74 -9.15 -25.62
N ASN A 85 6.75 -10.24 -24.85
CA ASN A 85 6.63 -11.59 -25.43
C ASN A 85 5.21 -11.81 -25.96
N LYS A 86 5.08 -11.93 -27.26
CA LYS A 86 3.82 -12.18 -27.98
C LYS A 86 3.26 -13.61 -27.76
N GLU A 87 4.12 -14.53 -27.35
CA GLU A 87 3.74 -15.92 -27.06
C GLU A 87 3.33 -16.13 -25.59
N ALA A 88 3.28 -15.04 -24.80
CA ALA A 88 2.83 -15.12 -23.44
C ALA A 88 1.37 -15.58 -23.37
N GLU A 89 1.09 -16.49 -22.45
CA GLU A 89 -0.24 -17.08 -22.26
C GLU A 89 -0.85 -16.72 -20.90
N GLY A 90 -2.15 -16.92 -20.81
CA GLY A 90 -2.89 -16.81 -19.56
C GLY A 90 -2.89 -15.39 -18.97
N ARG A 91 -2.53 -15.28 -17.69
CA ARG A 91 -2.59 -14.00 -16.98
C ARG A 91 -1.48 -13.02 -17.39
N ILE A 92 -0.30 -13.54 -17.78
CA ILE A 92 0.80 -12.70 -18.24
C ILE A 92 0.38 -11.98 -19.50
N ALA A 93 -0.25 -12.65 -20.46
CA ALA A 93 -0.78 -12.03 -21.67
C ALA A 93 -1.75 -10.88 -21.36
N LYS A 94 -2.69 -11.13 -20.43
CA LYS A 94 -3.66 -10.10 -20.00
C LYS A 94 -2.97 -8.88 -19.38
N TRP A 95 -2.00 -9.10 -18.50
CA TRP A 95 -1.24 -8.03 -17.87
C TRP A 95 -0.35 -7.28 -18.87
N SER A 96 0.24 -8.00 -19.83
CA SER A 96 1.04 -7.38 -20.89
C SER A 96 0.21 -6.43 -21.74
N VAL A 97 -0.99 -6.84 -22.16
CA VAL A 97 -1.92 -5.97 -22.90
C VAL A 97 -2.26 -4.73 -22.07
N GLU A 98 -2.60 -4.89 -20.79
CA GLU A 98 -2.92 -3.76 -19.91
C GLU A 98 -1.74 -2.79 -19.74
N LEU A 99 -0.52 -3.30 -19.65
CA LEU A 99 0.68 -2.47 -19.46
C LEU A 99 1.18 -1.85 -20.77
N MET A 100 0.85 -2.41 -21.94
CA MET A 100 1.18 -1.84 -23.26
C MET A 100 0.42 -0.55 -23.58
N GLU A 101 -0.68 -0.29 -22.89
CA GLU A 101 -1.41 0.99 -23.01
C GLU A 101 -0.62 2.17 -22.44
N GLU A 102 0.39 1.92 -21.62
CA GLU A 102 1.17 2.93 -20.93
C GLU A 102 2.59 3.09 -21.54
N THR A 103 3.16 4.28 -21.38
CA THR A 103 4.54 4.53 -21.78
C THR A 103 5.51 4.02 -20.71
N LEU A 104 5.74 2.69 -20.71
CA LEU A 104 6.63 2.03 -19.76
C LEU A 104 8.00 1.74 -20.35
N THR A 105 9.04 2.11 -19.61
CA THR A 105 10.42 1.68 -19.86
C THR A 105 10.89 0.79 -18.72
N TYR A 106 11.91 -0.04 -18.97
CA TYR A 106 12.46 -0.96 -18.00
C TYR A 106 13.95 -0.72 -17.87
N ALA A 107 14.43 -0.58 -16.63
CA ALA A 107 15.83 -0.35 -16.31
C ALA A 107 16.34 -1.37 -15.29
N PRO A 108 17.62 -1.76 -15.38
CA PRO A 108 18.23 -2.62 -14.37
C PRO A 108 18.32 -1.88 -13.03
N ARG A 109 18.17 -2.65 -11.95
CA ARG A 109 18.31 -2.15 -10.60
C ARG A 109 19.73 -1.66 -10.35
N LYS A 110 19.85 -0.40 -9.96
CA LYS A 110 21.08 0.12 -9.34
C LYS A 110 20.87 0.15 -7.82
N ALA A 111 21.93 0.08 -7.03
CA ALA A 111 21.82 0.18 -5.57
C ALA A 111 21.32 1.58 -5.17
N ILE A 112 20.03 1.71 -4.87
CA ILE A 112 19.36 2.98 -4.52
C ILE A 112 18.60 2.80 -3.19
N LYS A 113 18.59 3.85 -2.38
CA LYS A 113 17.90 3.89 -1.08
C LYS A 113 16.41 3.55 -1.17
N SER A 114 15.72 3.99 -2.24
CA SER A 114 14.29 3.73 -2.45
C SER A 114 13.96 2.26 -2.70
N GLN A 115 14.89 1.49 -3.28
CA GLN A 115 14.70 0.05 -3.44
C GLN A 115 14.82 -0.66 -2.09
N VAL A 116 15.78 -0.27 -1.26
CA VAL A 116 15.91 -0.80 0.11
C VAL A 116 14.61 -0.58 0.88
N LEU A 117 13.96 0.58 0.68
CA LEU A 117 12.68 0.87 1.31
C LEU A 117 11.54 0.01 0.75
N ALA A 118 11.50 -0.24 -0.57
CA ALA A 118 10.51 -1.15 -1.16
C ALA A 118 10.69 -2.59 -0.66
N ASP A 119 11.94 -3.07 -0.59
CA ASP A 119 12.27 -4.38 -0.03
C ASP A 119 11.88 -4.44 1.46
N PHE A 120 12.21 -3.42 2.25
CA PHE A 120 11.84 -3.30 3.66
C PHE A 120 10.32 -3.35 3.87
N ILE A 121 9.54 -2.57 3.08
CA ILE A 121 8.08 -2.59 3.17
C ILE A 121 7.54 -3.99 2.82
N ALA A 122 8.12 -4.67 1.81
CA ALA A 122 7.70 -6.01 1.44
C ALA A 122 8.02 -7.05 2.54
N GLU A 123 9.15 -6.92 3.21
CA GLU A 123 9.57 -7.80 4.31
C GLU A 123 8.81 -7.51 5.61
N TRP A 124 8.56 -6.23 5.87
CA TRP A 124 7.94 -5.78 7.12
C TRP A 124 6.42 -5.73 7.09
N THR A 125 5.79 -5.81 5.89
CA THR A 125 4.36 -6.08 5.82
C THR A 125 4.17 -7.54 6.24
N ASP A 126 4.04 -7.70 7.53
CA ASP A 126 3.80 -8.99 8.15
C ASP A 126 2.61 -9.65 7.45
N THR A 127 2.81 -10.87 7.05
CA THR A 127 1.68 -11.77 6.82
C THR A 127 0.80 -11.57 8.03
N GLN A 128 -0.44 -11.13 7.84
CA GLN A 128 -1.39 -11.11 8.93
C GLN A 128 -1.44 -12.54 9.50
N LEU A 129 -0.47 -12.83 10.33
CA LEU A 129 -0.65 -13.85 11.35
C LEU A 129 -1.97 -13.47 11.99
N PRO A 130 -2.87 -14.44 12.24
CA PRO A 130 -4.06 -14.16 13.04
C PRO A 130 -3.55 -13.32 14.21
N PRO A 131 -4.21 -12.16 14.48
CA PRO A 131 -3.67 -11.18 15.43
C PRO A 131 -3.15 -11.97 16.60
N PRO A 132 -1.90 -11.75 17.03
CA PRO A 132 -1.33 -12.53 18.11
C PRO A 132 -2.42 -12.57 19.15
N GLN A 133 -2.78 -13.77 19.60
CA GLN A 133 -3.72 -13.86 20.73
C GLN A 133 -3.03 -13.07 21.80
N ILE A 134 -3.45 -11.79 21.91
CA ILE A 134 -2.90 -10.86 22.89
C ILE A 134 -3.18 -11.56 24.19
N GLN A 135 -2.16 -12.18 24.75
CA GLN A 135 -2.22 -12.61 26.13
C GLN A 135 -2.41 -11.31 26.90
N ALA A 136 -3.58 -11.07 27.11
CA ALA A 136 -4.42 -10.27 27.95
C ALA A 136 -3.75 -9.37 29.00
N GLU A 137 -2.89 -8.44 28.59
CA GLU A 137 -2.45 -7.36 29.47
C GLU A 137 -2.81 -5.98 28.92
N CYS A 138 -3.33 -5.89 27.70
CA CYS A 138 -3.65 -4.62 27.07
C CYS A 138 -5.15 -4.45 26.80
N TRP A 139 -5.64 -3.24 27.01
CA TRP A 139 -6.97 -2.83 26.58
C TRP A 139 -7.00 -2.65 25.07
N ALA A 140 -8.03 -3.17 24.40
CA ALA A 140 -8.27 -2.88 23.00
C ALA A 140 -9.29 -1.75 22.88
N MET A 141 -8.97 -0.73 22.08
CA MET A 141 -9.86 0.39 21.79
C MET A 141 -10.28 0.36 20.33
N TYR A 142 -11.59 0.41 20.09
CA TYR A 142 -12.19 0.58 18.78
C TYR A 142 -12.94 1.89 18.76
N PHE A 143 -12.83 2.61 17.66
CA PHE A 143 -13.58 3.85 17.49
C PHE A 143 -14.17 3.94 16.07
N ASP A 144 -15.32 4.62 15.97
CA ASP A 144 -15.99 4.86 14.71
C ASP A 144 -16.62 6.26 14.73
N GLY A 145 -16.27 7.08 13.74
CA GLY A 145 -16.78 8.43 13.57
C GLY A 145 -18.07 8.44 12.73
N SER A 146 -19.05 9.23 13.13
CA SER A 146 -20.28 9.40 12.38
C SER A 146 -20.66 10.88 12.24
N VAL A 147 -20.99 11.30 11.02
CA VAL A 147 -21.45 12.65 10.71
C VAL A 147 -22.85 12.58 10.14
N MET A 148 -23.78 13.29 10.78
CA MET A 148 -25.17 13.44 10.34
C MET A 148 -25.51 14.91 10.09
N LYS A 149 -26.63 15.17 9.40
CA LYS A 149 -27.12 16.55 9.18
C LYS A 149 -27.37 17.31 10.49
N THR A 150 -27.57 16.61 11.59
CA THR A 150 -27.91 17.15 12.93
C THR A 150 -26.72 17.25 13.88
N GLY A 151 -25.52 16.83 13.46
CA GLY A 151 -24.31 16.87 14.26
C GLY A 151 -23.32 15.75 13.94
N ALA A 152 -22.13 15.84 14.52
CA ALA A 152 -21.09 14.84 14.42
C ALA A 152 -20.85 14.17 15.78
N GLY A 153 -20.43 12.93 15.77
CA GLY A 153 -20.10 12.19 16.98
C GLY A 153 -19.19 11.01 16.69
N ALA A 154 -18.65 10.41 17.74
CA ALA A 154 -17.85 9.19 17.63
C ALA A 154 -18.25 8.19 18.70
N GLY A 155 -18.33 6.94 18.32
CA GLY A 155 -18.49 5.79 19.21
C GLY A 155 -17.14 5.22 19.59
N LEU A 156 -16.95 4.91 20.85
CA LEU A 156 -15.75 4.26 21.41
C LEU A 156 -16.15 2.94 22.08
N LEU A 157 -15.43 1.90 21.79
CA LEU A 157 -15.53 0.62 22.46
C LEU A 157 -14.17 0.25 23.03
N PHE A 158 -14.08 0.14 24.34
CA PHE A 158 -12.93 -0.44 25.04
C PHE A 158 -13.26 -1.87 25.43
N ILE A 159 -12.32 -2.76 25.18
CA ILE A 159 -12.39 -4.16 25.62
C ILE A 159 -11.24 -4.37 26.60
N SER A 160 -11.60 -4.72 27.84
CA SER A 160 -10.62 -5.04 28.86
C SER A 160 -9.87 -6.33 28.53
N PRO A 161 -8.70 -6.57 29.14
CA PRO A 161 -8.02 -7.86 29.08
C PRO A 161 -8.89 -9.05 29.52
N LEU A 162 -9.87 -8.80 30.35
CA LEU A 162 -10.82 -9.82 30.87
C LEU A 162 -12.05 -9.99 29.95
N GLY A 163 -12.13 -9.22 28.85
CA GLY A 163 -13.25 -9.29 27.91
C GLY A 163 -14.44 -8.40 28.26
N ASP A 164 -14.32 -7.51 29.25
CA ASP A 164 -15.38 -6.57 29.59
C ASP A 164 -15.47 -5.45 28.54
N HIS A 165 -16.68 -5.10 28.14
CA HIS A 165 -16.95 -4.10 27.12
C HIS A 165 -17.43 -2.80 27.73
N MET A 166 -16.67 -1.71 27.53
CA MET A 166 -17.10 -0.36 27.90
C MET A 166 -17.36 0.46 26.62
N ARG A 167 -18.57 1.03 26.54
CA ARG A 167 -19.02 1.80 25.37
C ARG A 167 -19.22 3.25 25.76
N TYR A 168 -18.65 4.16 24.97
CA TYR A 168 -18.79 5.59 25.13
C TYR A 168 -19.25 6.21 23.81
N VAL A 169 -19.97 7.33 23.91
CA VAL A 169 -20.37 8.14 22.76
C VAL A 169 -19.90 9.56 23.03
N ILE A 170 -19.10 10.09 22.12
CA ILE A 170 -18.63 11.47 22.14
C ILE A 170 -19.47 12.25 21.14
N ARG A 171 -20.12 13.33 21.60
CA ARG A 171 -20.80 14.27 20.71
C ARG A 171 -19.90 15.46 20.45
N LEU A 172 -19.65 15.75 19.18
CA LEU A 172 -18.88 16.91 18.77
C LEU A 172 -19.83 18.12 18.67
N HIS A 173 -19.44 19.22 19.29
CA HIS A 173 -20.22 20.47 19.32
C HIS A 173 -19.78 21.45 18.22
N PHE A 174 -19.02 20.99 17.24
CA PHE A 174 -18.58 21.76 16.08
C PHE A 174 -18.80 20.96 14.78
N PRO A 175 -18.92 21.62 13.61
CA PRO A 175 -19.01 20.93 12.34
C PRO A 175 -17.70 20.19 12.05
N ALA A 176 -17.77 18.87 11.94
CA ALA A 176 -16.62 18.04 11.65
C ALA A 176 -16.89 17.16 10.42
N SER A 177 -15.85 16.89 9.64
CA SER A 177 -15.86 15.78 8.67
C SER A 177 -15.65 14.46 9.41
N ASN A 178 -15.94 13.34 8.75
CA ASN A 178 -15.73 12.00 9.33
C ASN A 178 -14.28 11.82 9.82
N ASN A 179 -13.31 12.21 8.98
CA ASN A 179 -11.88 12.14 9.32
C ASN A 179 -11.50 13.04 10.51
N MET A 180 -12.12 14.22 10.64
CA MET A 180 -11.88 15.09 11.81
C MET A 180 -12.46 14.50 13.09
N ALA A 181 -13.60 13.83 13.03
CA ALA A 181 -14.19 13.15 14.18
C ALA A 181 -13.29 12.00 14.66
N GLU A 182 -12.70 11.26 13.75
CA GLU A 182 -11.73 10.20 14.05
C GLU A 182 -10.43 10.74 14.67
N TYR A 183 -9.91 11.87 14.16
CA TYR A 183 -8.70 12.52 14.68
C TYR A 183 -8.87 13.04 16.11
N GLU A 184 -9.98 13.71 16.40
CA GLU A 184 -10.27 14.25 17.73
C GLU A 184 -10.41 13.15 18.79
N VAL A 185 -11.00 12.02 18.42
CA VAL A 185 -11.12 10.87 19.31
C VAL A 185 -9.74 10.29 19.65
N THR A 186 -8.85 10.19 18.65
CA THR A 186 -7.49 9.68 18.85
C THR A 186 -6.67 10.60 19.74
N LEU A 187 -6.79 11.92 19.60
CA LEU A 187 -6.09 12.90 20.44
C LEU A 187 -6.57 12.87 21.89
N ASN A 188 -7.87 12.78 22.12
CA ASN A 188 -8.43 12.75 23.48
C ASN A 188 -8.18 11.43 24.21
N SER A 189 -8.00 10.31 23.49
CA SER A 189 -7.70 9.02 24.09
C SER A 189 -6.25 8.84 24.53
N SER A 190 -5.32 9.69 24.04
CA SER A 190 -3.92 9.70 24.45
C SER A 190 -3.63 10.55 25.68
N LEU A 191 -4.63 11.25 26.22
CA LEU A 191 -4.51 12.14 27.40
C LEU A 191 -5.12 11.55 28.68
N THR A 192 -5.61 10.32 28.67
CA THR A 192 -6.12 9.57 29.81
C THR A 192 -5.32 8.31 30.05
#